data_af6adebed806ae43c6b98f676420c890
#
_entry.id   af6adebed806ae43c6b98f676420c890
#
_cell.length_a   1.000
_cell.length_b   1.000
_cell.length_c   1.000
_cell.angle_alpha   90.00
_cell.angle_beta   90.00
_cell.angle_gamma   90.00
#
_symmetry.space_group_name_H-M   'P 1'
#
loop_
_entity.id
_entity.type
_entity.pdbx_description
1 polymer ?
#
loop_
_entity_poly.entity_id
_entity_poly.type
_entity_poly.pdbx_seq_one_letter_code
_entity_poly.pdbx_strand_id
1 'polypeptide(L)'
;MAVDMVAGAVKKILDAVVNGTFVEEEPLPAEADLARFLDVSRPTMREAVRTLSLGGVLNVVHGRGTFLLPRFRWSELRYLMYVSAHEGNAVEVEVQVLGVEEMIEVGAVRLAVRNRTEEDLAEMRRSVEQYAVADRADDVQDLVGLDYAFHDVILRTAGNQFVSSAVHPYRDALLGVRFRATESKAVRSRVDAQHREILAAVENQDEDLAVSLMQAHMAQTREDILAARQRRPDEVSENL
;
A
#
# COMPACT_ATOMS: atom_id res chain seq x y z
N MET A 1 -7.29 19.08 15.63
CA MET A 1 -7.63 20.44 15.10
C MET A 1 -6.58 21.02 14.14
N ALA A 2 -5.32 21.33 14.56
CA ALA A 2 -4.35 21.91 13.62
C ALA A 2 -3.89 20.92 12.54
N VAL A 3 -3.66 19.67 12.88
CA VAL A 3 -3.29 18.58 11.95
C VAL A 3 -4.39 18.38 10.90
N ASP A 4 -5.65 18.39 11.30
CA ASP A 4 -6.79 18.19 10.40
C ASP A 4 -6.93 19.35 9.41
N MET A 5 -6.60 20.59 9.81
CA MET A 5 -6.60 21.74 8.90
C MET A 5 -5.51 21.65 7.84
N VAL A 6 -4.33 21.15 8.20
CA VAL A 6 -3.23 20.94 7.23
C VAL A 6 -3.58 19.80 6.27
N ALA A 7 -4.09 18.68 6.78
CA ALA A 7 -4.55 17.57 5.93
C ALA A 7 -5.65 18.02 4.96
N GLY A 8 -6.61 18.82 5.44
CA GLY A 8 -7.64 19.41 4.58
C GLY A 8 -7.08 20.33 3.50
N ALA A 9 -6.03 21.13 3.80
CA ALA A 9 -5.37 21.97 2.82
C ALA A 9 -4.57 21.14 1.79
N VAL A 10 -3.88 20.08 2.24
CA VAL A 10 -3.20 19.11 1.36
C VAL A 10 -4.21 18.50 0.39
N LYS A 11 -5.34 18.01 0.91
CA LYS A 11 -6.41 17.44 0.09
C LYS A 11 -6.91 18.43 -0.97
N LYS A 12 -7.17 19.68 -0.61
CA LYS A 12 -7.63 20.73 -1.55
C LYS A 12 -6.61 20.98 -2.68
N ILE A 13 -5.31 20.90 -2.39
CA ILE A 13 -4.27 21.03 -3.44
C ILE A 13 -4.31 19.80 -4.35
N LEU A 14 -4.41 18.59 -3.80
CA LEU A 14 -4.51 17.37 -4.59
C LEU A 14 -5.79 17.34 -5.44
N ASP A 15 -6.94 17.79 -4.90
CA ASP A 15 -8.18 17.95 -5.66
C ASP A 15 -8.02 18.92 -6.85
N ALA A 16 -7.23 19.99 -6.66
CA ALA A 16 -6.93 20.94 -7.74
C ALA A 16 -5.99 20.35 -8.81
N VAL A 17 -5.15 19.36 -8.45
CA VAL A 17 -4.38 18.56 -9.41
C VAL A 17 -5.31 17.61 -10.16
N VAL A 18 -6.18 16.88 -9.46
CA VAL A 18 -7.16 15.95 -10.07
C VAL A 18 -8.05 16.65 -11.13
N ASN A 19 -8.54 17.84 -10.80
CA ASN A 19 -9.42 18.59 -11.72
C ASN A 19 -8.69 19.41 -12.79
N GLY A 20 -7.35 19.28 -12.88
CA GLY A 20 -6.53 19.95 -13.88
C GLY A 20 -6.30 21.44 -13.66
N THR A 21 -6.66 21.99 -12.46
CA THR A 21 -6.36 23.37 -12.10
C THR A 21 -4.87 23.61 -11.95
N PHE A 22 -4.14 22.64 -11.42
CA PHE A 22 -2.69 22.63 -11.32
C PHE A 22 -2.12 21.55 -12.26
N VAL A 23 -1.17 21.98 -13.10
CA VAL A 23 -0.57 21.15 -14.14
C VAL A 23 0.90 20.88 -13.80
N GLU A 24 1.38 19.68 -14.14
CA GLU A 24 2.78 19.30 -13.93
C GLU A 24 3.74 20.27 -14.61
N GLU A 25 4.84 20.56 -13.93
CA GLU A 25 5.91 21.50 -14.34
C GLU A 25 5.48 22.97 -14.44
N GLU A 26 4.22 23.30 -14.16
CA GLU A 26 3.76 24.66 -14.11
C GLU A 26 3.85 25.27 -12.69
N PRO A 27 4.04 26.59 -12.58
CA PRO A 27 4.08 27.27 -11.29
C PRO A 27 2.68 27.39 -10.69
N LEU A 28 2.55 27.03 -9.41
CA LEU A 28 1.37 27.32 -8.61
C LEU A 28 1.30 28.83 -8.28
N PRO A 29 0.09 29.36 -7.96
CA PRO A 29 -0.04 30.70 -7.39
C PRO A 29 0.84 30.88 -6.14
N ALA A 30 1.23 32.10 -5.85
CA ALA A 30 1.97 32.39 -4.62
C ALA A 30 1.18 31.93 -3.38
N GLU A 31 1.87 31.51 -2.30
CA GLU A 31 1.23 30.94 -1.10
C GLU A 31 0.06 31.79 -0.57
N ALA A 32 0.17 33.11 -0.64
CA ALA A 32 -0.89 34.02 -0.17
C ALA A 32 -2.15 33.98 -1.07
N ASP A 33 -1.95 33.79 -2.36
CA ASP A 33 -3.04 33.70 -3.35
C ASP A 33 -3.64 32.30 -3.33
N LEU A 34 -2.81 31.27 -3.19
CA LEU A 34 -3.20 29.88 -3.01
C LEU A 34 -4.04 29.71 -1.73
N ALA A 35 -3.65 30.32 -0.62
CA ALA A 35 -4.41 30.31 0.63
C ALA A 35 -5.80 30.95 0.46
N ARG A 36 -5.91 32.04 -0.30
CA ARG A 36 -7.20 32.68 -0.61
C ARG A 36 -8.04 31.80 -1.55
N PHE A 37 -7.44 31.27 -2.59
CA PHE A 37 -8.11 30.43 -3.58
C PHE A 37 -8.72 29.17 -2.94
N LEU A 38 -7.98 28.54 -2.03
CA LEU A 38 -8.41 27.30 -1.36
C LEU A 38 -9.14 27.53 -0.03
N ASP A 39 -9.39 28.81 0.34
CA ASP A 39 -10.05 29.22 1.58
C ASP A 39 -9.45 28.54 2.83
N VAL A 40 -8.16 28.82 3.06
CA VAL A 40 -7.40 28.38 4.24
C VAL A 40 -6.51 29.50 4.77
N SER A 41 -6.07 29.38 6.03
CA SER A 41 -5.14 30.36 6.60
C SER A 41 -3.76 30.26 5.94
N ARG A 42 -3.03 31.40 5.84
CA ARG A 42 -1.65 31.40 5.29
C ARG A 42 -0.70 30.45 6.03
N PRO A 43 -0.70 30.35 7.38
CA PRO A 43 0.11 29.37 8.10
C PRO A 43 -0.24 27.93 7.71
N THR A 44 -1.54 27.60 7.64
CA THR A 44 -2.02 26.25 7.21
C THR A 44 -1.55 25.95 5.79
N MET A 45 -1.66 26.91 4.87
CA MET A 45 -1.21 26.72 3.49
C MET A 45 0.30 26.48 3.41
N ARG A 46 1.10 27.23 4.18
CA ARG A 46 2.56 27.05 4.22
C ARG A 46 2.94 25.64 4.69
N GLU A 47 2.27 25.13 5.73
CA GLU A 47 2.51 23.75 6.21
C GLU A 47 2.03 22.71 5.19
N ALA A 48 0.92 22.93 4.49
CA ALA A 48 0.47 22.05 3.42
C ALA A 48 1.47 22.00 2.25
N VAL A 49 1.96 23.14 1.79
CA VAL A 49 3.00 23.22 0.75
C VAL A 49 4.27 22.51 1.21
N ARG A 50 4.69 22.72 2.46
CA ARG A 50 5.85 22.01 3.04
C ARG A 50 5.64 20.51 3.06
N THR A 51 4.47 20.05 3.50
CA THR A 51 4.10 18.60 3.56
C THR A 51 4.16 17.97 2.17
N LEU A 52 3.56 18.62 1.18
CA LEU A 52 3.59 18.14 -0.21
C LEU A 52 4.99 18.21 -0.84
N SER A 53 5.81 19.19 -0.43
CA SER A 53 7.21 19.25 -0.89
C SER A 53 8.05 18.12 -0.30
N LEU A 54 7.84 17.74 0.95
CA LEU A 54 8.49 16.58 1.57
C LEU A 54 8.06 15.28 0.91
N GLY A 55 6.80 15.18 0.45
CA GLY A 55 6.28 14.04 -0.31
C GLY A 55 6.65 14.03 -1.80
N GLY A 56 7.48 14.97 -2.25
CA GLY A 56 7.92 15.05 -3.65
C GLY A 56 6.84 15.52 -4.64
N VAL A 57 5.69 15.99 -4.15
CA VAL A 57 4.59 16.50 -4.99
C VAL A 57 4.89 17.90 -5.51
N LEU A 58 5.40 18.77 -4.62
CA LEU A 58 5.72 20.15 -4.93
C LEU A 58 7.23 20.40 -4.82
N ASN A 59 7.72 21.33 -5.62
CA ASN A 59 9.09 21.86 -5.55
C ASN A 59 9.06 23.37 -5.32
N VAL A 60 9.57 23.83 -4.18
CA VAL A 60 9.68 25.25 -3.84
C VAL A 60 11.04 25.76 -4.28
N VAL A 61 11.07 26.61 -5.30
CA VAL A 61 12.30 27.22 -5.84
C VAL A 61 12.38 28.67 -5.40
N HIS A 62 13.39 28.99 -4.58
CA HIS A 62 13.56 30.35 -4.07
C HIS A 62 13.62 31.39 -5.19
N GLY A 63 12.80 32.43 -5.08
CA GLY A 63 12.69 33.53 -6.08
C GLY A 63 11.96 33.16 -7.37
N ARG A 64 11.55 31.88 -7.57
CA ARG A 64 10.87 31.43 -8.77
C ARG A 64 9.45 30.91 -8.55
N GLY A 65 9.13 30.49 -7.32
CA GLY A 65 7.80 29.99 -6.96
C GLY A 65 7.76 28.51 -6.61
N THR A 66 6.55 27.98 -6.50
CA THR A 66 6.26 26.57 -6.19
C THR A 66 5.75 25.89 -7.47
N PHE A 67 6.27 24.72 -7.78
CA PHE A 67 5.95 23.98 -9.01
C PHE A 67 5.41 22.60 -8.65
N LEU A 68 4.42 22.12 -9.40
CA LEU A 68 3.97 20.74 -9.34
C LEU A 68 4.99 19.85 -10.05
N LEU A 69 5.50 18.83 -9.34
CA LEU A 69 6.46 17.88 -9.90
C LEU A 69 5.74 16.80 -10.71
N PRO A 70 6.41 16.24 -11.75
CA PRO A 70 5.92 15.06 -12.46
C PRO A 70 5.71 13.88 -11.50
N ARG A 71 4.66 13.09 -11.71
CA ARG A 71 4.22 12.03 -10.80
C ARG A 71 5.28 10.98 -10.51
N PHE A 72 6.12 10.63 -11.46
CA PHE A 72 7.22 9.68 -11.26
C PHE A 72 8.26 10.15 -10.24
N ARG A 73 8.21 11.42 -9.82
CA ARG A 73 9.05 12.01 -8.77
C ARG A 73 8.41 12.01 -7.40
N TRP A 74 7.11 11.71 -7.31
CA TRP A 74 6.40 11.71 -6.03
C TRP A 74 6.90 10.55 -5.18
N SER A 75 7.39 10.86 -3.98
CA SER A 75 7.94 9.87 -3.05
C SER A 75 6.91 9.36 -2.04
N GLU A 76 5.79 10.06 -1.90
CA GLU A 76 4.72 9.68 -0.98
C GLU A 76 3.60 8.97 -1.76
N LEU A 77 3.55 7.66 -1.60
CA LEU A 77 2.63 6.78 -2.33
C LEU A 77 1.16 7.18 -2.18
N ARG A 78 0.73 7.57 -0.97
CA ARG A 78 -0.68 7.94 -0.72
C ARG A 78 -1.15 9.10 -1.60
N TYR A 79 -0.30 10.09 -1.89
CA TYR A 79 -0.68 11.21 -2.76
C TYR A 79 -0.81 10.77 -4.20
N LEU A 80 0.11 9.92 -4.65
CA LEU A 80 0.04 9.34 -6.01
C LEU A 80 -1.23 8.50 -6.16
N MET A 81 -1.52 7.63 -5.20
CA MET A 81 -2.74 6.81 -5.21
C MET A 81 -4.00 7.66 -5.17
N TYR A 82 -4.04 8.69 -4.32
CA TYR A 82 -5.18 9.61 -4.24
C TYR A 82 -5.49 10.21 -5.61
N VAL A 83 -4.52 10.87 -6.21
CA VAL A 83 -4.72 11.55 -7.50
C VAL A 83 -5.08 10.56 -8.60
N SER A 84 -4.34 9.44 -8.71
CA SER A 84 -4.58 8.43 -9.73
C SER A 84 -5.98 7.78 -9.61
N ALA A 85 -6.44 7.52 -8.39
CA ALA A 85 -7.76 6.93 -8.14
C ALA A 85 -8.91 7.90 -8.48
N HIS A 86 -8.71 9.22 -8.29
CA HIS A 86 -9.74 10.22 -8.58
C HIS A 86 -9.76 10.67 -10.04
N GLU A 87 -8.65 10.52 -10.76
CA GLU A 87 -8.60 10.81 -12.21
C GLU A 87 -9.04 9.63 -13.07
N GLY A 88 -8.91 8.41 -12.56
CA GLY A 88 -9.13 7.19 -13.31
C GLY A 88 -10.02 6.18 -12.58
N ASN A 89 -9.57 4.93 -12.67
CA ASN A 89 -10.25 3.80 -12.05
C ASN A 89 -9.49 3.38 -10.79
N ALA A 90 -10.07 3.60 -9.61
CA ALA A 90 -9.48 3.21 -8.33
C ALA A 90 -9.09 1.71 -8.28
N VAL A 91 -9.86 0.85 -8.97
CA VAL A 91 -9.57 -0.59 -9.09
C VAL A 91 -8.27 -0.82 -9.85
N GLU A 92 -8.01 -0.06 -10.91
CA GLU A 92 -6.77 -0.16 -11.68
C GLU A 92 -5.56 0.24 -10.84
N VAL A 93 -5.69 1.29 -10.04
CA VAL A 93 -4.63 1.72 -9.10
C VAL A 93 -4.34 0.62 -8.07
N GLU A 94 -5.37 0.02 -7.46
CA GLU A 94 -5.22 -1.10 -6.53
C GLU A 94 -4.48 -2.29 -7.20
N VAL A 95 -4.81 -2.62 -8.44
CA VAL A 95 -4.13 -3.68 -9.22
C VAL A 95 -2.66 -3.34 -9.48
N GLN A 96 -2.35 -2.10 -9.82
CA GLN A 96 -0.96 -1.66 -10.03
C GLN A 96 -0.15 -1.73 -8.74
N VAL A 97 -0.73 -1.35 -7.60
CA VAL A 97 -0.09 -1.44 -6.27
C VAL A 97 0.17 -2.89 -5.89
N LEU A 98 -0.82 -3.79 -6.09
CA LEU A 98 -0.63 -5.23 -5.90
C LEU A 98 0.47 -5.81 -6.79
N GLY A 99 0.62 -5.30 -8.02
CA GLY A 99 1.70 -5.71 -8.90
C GLY A 99 3.09 -5.35 -8.35
N VAL A 100 3.23 -4.23 -7.65
CA VAL A 100 4.49 -3.88 -6.97
C VAL A 100 4.75 -4.81 -5.78
N GLU A 101 3.73 -5.09 -4.96
CA GLU A 101 3.85 -6.07 -3.86
C GLU A 101 4.30 -7.44 -4.41
N GLU A 102 3.65 -7.95 -5.47
CA GLU A 102 4.00 -9.22 -6.10
C GLU A 102 5.48 -9.28 -6.51
N MET A 103 5.99 -8.24 -7.19
CA MET A 103 7.40 -8.18 -7.59
C MET A 103 8.35 -8.28 -6.41
N ILE A 104 8.01 -7.66 -5.28
CA ILE A 104 8.83 -7.67 -4.07
C ILE A 104 8.71 -9.01 -3.33
N GLU A 105 7.50 -9.51 -3.12
CA GLU A 105 7.23 -10.76 -2.38
C GLU A 105 7.84 -11.98 -3.08
N VAL A 106 7.71 -12.07 -4.40
CA VAL A 106 8.32 -13.15 -5.20
C VAL A 106 9.84 -13.09 -5.14
N GLY A 107 10.43 -11.89 -5.18
CA GLY A 107 11.87 -11.72 -4.99
C GLY A 107 12.31 -12.07 -3.57
N ALA A 108 11.53 -11.68 -2.57
CA ALA A 108 11.84 -11.91 -1.16
C ALA A 108 11.77 -13.40 -0.78
N VAL A 109 10.75 -14.15 -1.21
CA VAL A 109 10.63 -15.58 -0.89
C VAL A 109 11.81 -16.37 -1.45
N ARG A 110 12.31 -16.04 -2.63
CA ARG A 110 13.52 -16.63 -3.20
C ARG A 110 14.73 -16.49 -2.28
N LEU A 111 14.93 -15.31 -1.72
CA LEU A 111 16.02 -15.02 -0.78
C LEU A 111 15.75 -15.67 0.59
N ALA A 112 14.51 -15.67 1.05
CA ALA A 112 14.12 -16.28 2.32
C ALA A 112 14.41 -17.78 2.33
N VAL A 113 14.16 -18.51 1.25
CA VAL A 113 14.52 -19.94 1.12
C VAL A 113 16.01 -20.18 1.39
N ARG A 114 16.88 -19.27 0.94
CA ARG A 114 18.34 -19.39 1.11
C ARG A 114 18.82 -18.99 2.50
N ASN A 115 18.17 -17.99 3.10
CA ASN A 115 18.67 -17.31 4.30
C ASN A 115 17.98 -17.78 5.59
N ARG A 116 16.85 -18.50 5.50
CA ARG A 116 16.02 -18.86 6.64
C ARG A 116 16.75 -19.58 7.74
N THR A 117 16.44 -19.23 8.96
CA THR A 117 16.86 -19.91 10.18
C THR A 117 15.72 -20.78 10.73
N GLU A 118 16.01 -21.66 11.70
CA GLU A 118 14.97 -22.41 12.41
C GLU A 118 14.02 -21.48 13.20
N GLU A 119 14.49 -20.32 13.63
CA GLU A 119 13.68 -19.32 14.31
C GLU A 119 12.65 -18.70 13.34
N ASP A 120 13.07 -18.35 12.13
CA ASP A 120 12.18 -17.85 11.08
C ASP A 120 11.10 -18.88 10.71
N LEU A 121 11.49 -20.14 10.53
CA LEU A 121 10.55 -21.24 10.26
C LEU A 121 9.56 -21.44 11.42
N ALA A 122 10.03 -21.35 12.66
CA ALA A 122 9.15 -21.46 13.83
C ALA A 122 8.14 -20.29 13.88
N GLU A 123 8.55 -19.08 13.46
CA GLU A 123 7.67 -17.91 13.40
C GLU A 123 6.64 -18.06 12.27
N MET A 124 7.04 -18.50 11.08
CA MET A 124 6.11 -18.80 9.97
C MET A 124 5.08 -19.86 10.37
N ARG A 125 5.51 -20.96 11.02
CA ARG A 125 4.59 -22.00 11.54
C ARG A 125 3.57 -21.41 12.50
N ARG A 126 4.01 -20.60 13.46
CA ARG A 126 3.10 -19.94 14.40
C ARG A 126 2.08 -19.05 13.70
N SER A 127 2.50 -18.27 12.71
CA SER A 127 1.60 -17.39 11.94
C SER A 127 0.50 -18.20 11.24
N VAL A 128 0.85 -19.30 10.56
CA VAL A 128 -0.09 -20.20 9.91
C VAL A 128 -1.04 -20.86 10.90
N GLU A 129 -0.54 -21.33 12.06
CA GLU A 129 -1.38 -21.93 13.09
C GLU A 129 -2.36 -20.94 13.71
N GLN A 130 -1.90 -19.71 13.99
CA GLN A 130 -2.74 -18.62 14.53
C GLN A 130 -3.80 -18.19 13.52
N TYR A 131 -3.47 -18.14 12.22
CA TYR A 131 -4.44 -17.85 11.16
C TYR A 131 -5.60 -18.85 11.19
N ALA A 132 -5.32 -20.15 11.29
CA ALA A 132 -6.35 -21.18 11.40
C ALA A 132 -7.20 -21.08 12.69
N VAL A 133 -6.63 -20.55 13.78
CA VAL A 133 -7.39 -20.26 15.02
C VAL A 133 -8.33 -19.07 14.83
N ALA A 134 -7.83 -17.97 14.26
CA ALA A 134 -8.60 -16.77 13.99
C ALA A 134 -9.74 -17.04 12.98
N ASP A 135 -9.50 -17.89 11.95
CA ASP A 135 -10.55 -18.28 10.99
C ASP A 135 -11.70 -19.04 11.66
N ARG A 136 -11.39 -19.93 12.60
CA ARG A 136 -12.43 -20.63 13.39
C ARG A 136 -13.22 -19.69 14.31
N ALA A 137 -12.59 -18.62 14.78
CA ALA A 137 -13.21 -17.57 15.60
C ALA A 137 -14.00 -16.55 14.78
N ASP A 138 -13.88 -16.58 13.44
CA ASP A 138 -14.43 -15.59 12.50
C ASP A 138 -13.93 -14.15 12.75
N ASP A 139 -12.69 -14.03 13.25
CA ASP A 139 -12.04 -12.75 13.54
C ASP A 139 -11.31 -12.23 12.30
N VAL A 140 -12.04 -11.48 11.47
CA VAL A 140 -11.51 -10.94 10.20
C VAL A 140 -10.38 -9.94 10.43
N GLN A 141 -10.42 -9.18 11.52
CA GLN A 141 -9.37 -8.19 11.81
C GLN A 141 -8.05 -8.87 12.14
N ASP A 142 -8.09 -9.92 12.96
CA ASP A 142 -6.91 -10.69 13.33
C ASP A 142 -6.35 -11.45 12.12
N LEU A 143 -7.22 -11.98 11.26
CA LEU A 143 -6.82 -12.68 10.03
C LEU A 143 -5.98 -11.81 9.08
N VAL A 144 -6.35 -10.56 8.85
CA VAL A 144 -5.56 -9.63 8.02
C VAL A 144 -4.20 -9.34 8.66
N GLY A 145 -4.15 -9.17 9.98
CA GLY A 145 -2.90 -9.00 10.71
C GLY A 145 -1.98 -10.20 10.61
N LEU A 146 -2.53 -11.41 10.70
CA LEU A 146 -1.79 -12.67 10.63
C LEU A 146 -1.30 -12.99 9.20
N ASP A 147 -2.09 -12.62 8.18
CA ASP A 147 -1.67 -12.66 6.78
C ASP A 147 -0.41 -11.80 6.59
N TYR A 148 -0.45 -10.54 7.03
CA TYR A 148 0.72 -9.68 6.97
C TYR A 148 1.91 -10.19 7.80
N ALA A 149 1.67 -10.77 8.97
CA ALA A 149 2.73 -11.34 9.81
C ALA A 149 3.47 -12.48 9.11
N PHE A 150 2.75 -13.35 8.38
CA PHE A 150 3.37 -14.41 7.57
C PHE A 150 4.32 -13.84 6.50
N HIS A 151 3.85 -12.87 5.75
CA HIS A 151 4.64 -12.20 4.72
C HIS A 151 5.82 -11.41 5.32
N ASP A 152 5.65 -10.78 6.49
CA ASP A 152 6.72 -10.04 7.17
C ASP A 152 7.91 -10.93 7.58
N VAL A 153 7.65 -12.18 7.95
CA VAL A 153 8.75 -13.12 8.20
C VAL A 153 9.54 -13.34 6.92
N ILE A 154 8.87 -13.58 5.78
CA ILE A 154 9.52 -13.78 4.47
C ILE A 154 10.36 -12.56 4.07
N LEU A 155 9.78 -11.37 4.19
CA LEU A 155 10.46 -10.11 3.84
C LEU A 155 11.70 -9.84 4.69
N ARG A 156 11.66 -10.12 6.00
CA ARG A 156 12.81 -9.97 6.90
C ARG A 156 13.88 -11.01 6.62
N THR A 157 13.46 -12.26 6.42
CA THR A 157 14.34 -13.39 6.13
C THR A 157 15.06 -13.25 4.77
N ALA A 158 14.52 -12.44 3.86
CA ALA A 158 15.22 -12.07 2.61
C ALA A 158 16.59 -11.41 2.86
N GLY A 159 16.88 -10.93 4.08
CA GLY A 159 18.20 -10.40 4.46
C GLY A 159 18.49 -8.99 3.97
N ASN A 160 17.51 -8.29 3.43
CA ASN A 160 17.62 -6.90 3.00
C ASN A 160 16.66 -6.02 3.80
N GLN A 161 17.21 -5.23 4.72
CA GLN A 161 16.42 -4.37 5.63
C GLN A 161 15.50 -3.35 4.92
N PHE A 162 15.78 -3.02 3.65
CA PHE A 162 14.97 -2.08 2.88
C PHE A 162 13.72 -2.72 2.27
N VAL A 163 13.67 -4.04 2.14
CA VAL A 163 12.52 -4.74 1.52
C VAL A 163 11.24 -4.53 2.32
N SER A 164 11.27 -4.77 3.62
CA SER A 164 10.11 -4.54 4.49
C SER A 164 9.65 -3.08 4.45
N SER A 165 10.58 -2.12 4.56
CA SER A 165 10.26 -0.69 4.50
C SER A 165 9.66 -0.27 3.16
N ALA A 166 10.04 -0.93 2.06
CA ALA A 166 9.49 -0.66 0.75
C ALA A 166 8.05 -1.17 0.59
N VAL A 167 7.68 -2.27 1.26
CA VAL A 167 6.34 -2.90 1.14
C VAL A 167 5.29 -2.23 2.02
N HIS A 168 5.63 -1.80 3.23
CA HIS A 168 4.67 -1.26 4.20
C HIS A 168 3.71 -0.19 3.64
N PRO A 169 4.16 0.83 2.89
CA PRO A 169 3.24 1.83 2.34
C PRO A 169 2.19 1.27 1.39
N TYR A 170 2.52 0.21 0.64
CA TYR A 170 1.57 -0.46 -0.27
C TYR A 170 0.52 -1.26 0.51
N ARG A 171 0.93 -1.94 1.58
CA ARG A 171 0.01 -2.70 2.46
C ARG A 171 -0.99 -1.78 3.15
N ASP A 172 -0.53 -0.67 3.71
CA ASP A 172 -1.39 0.33 4.34
C ASP A 172 -2.45 0.85 3.35
N ALA A 173 -2.03 1.09 2.12
CA ALA A 173 -2.90 1.54 1.05
C ALA A 173 -3.97 0.52 0.64
N LEU A 174 -3.66 -0.78 0.74
CA LEU A 174 -4.56 -1.89 0.37
C LEU A 174 -5.34 -2.46 1.56
N LEU A 175 -5.12 -1.98 2.79
CA LEU A 175 -5.69 -2.57 4.00
C LEU A 175 -7.22 -2.73 3.92
N GLY A 176 -7.94 -1.70 3.47
CA GLY A 176 -9.39 -1.74 3.37
C GLY A 176 -9.92 -2.77 2.37
N VAL A 177 -9.25 -2.95 1.23
CA VAL A 177 -9.68 -3.92 0.22
C VAL A 177 -9.31 -5.35 0.62
N ARG A 178 -8.18 -5.54 1.30
CA ARG A 178 -7.81 -6.84 1.89
C ARG A 178 -8.80 -7.27 2.96
N PHE A 179 -9.20 -6.34 3.83
CA PHE A 179 -10.20 -6.61 4.85
C PHE A 179 -11.50 -7.16 4.22
N ARG A 180 -12.02 -6.48 3.19
CA ARG A 180 -13.23 -6.92 2.47
C ARG A 180 -13.07 -8.28 1.76
N ALA A 181 -11.90 -8.56 1.21
CA ALA A 181 -11.64 -9.88 0.60
C ALA A 181 -11.67 -10.98 1.67
N THR A 182 -11.05 -10.73 2.82
CA THR A 182 -10.95 -11.66 3.96
C THR A 182 -12.30 -11.94 4.66
N GLU A 183 -13.35 -11.13 4.46
CA GLU A 183 -14.72 -11.46 4.90
C GLU A 183 -15.22 -12.78 4.30
N SER A 184 -14.72 -13.18 3.13
CA SER A 184 -15.10 -14.41 2.44
C SER A 184 -14.38 -15.63 3.04
N LYS A 185 -15.15 -16.58 3.59
CA LYS A 185 -14.60 -17.87 4.10
C LYS A 185 -13.84 -18.65 3.03
N ALA A 186 -14.27 -18.58 1.77
CA ALA A 186 -13.59 -19.25 0.67
C ALA A 186 -12.21 -18.63 0.39
N VAL A 187 -12.07 -17.31 0.55
CA VAL A 187 -10.77 -16.62 0.46
C VAL A 187 -9.87 -17.08 1.60
N ARG A 188 -10.35 -17.05 2.84
CA ARG A 188 -9.58 -17.45 4.02
C ARG A 188 -9.05 -18.90 3.93
N SER A 189 -9.90 -19.83 3.51
CA SER A 189 -9.48 -21.22 3.34
C SER A 189 -8.40 -21.40 2.25
N ARG A 190 -8.45 -20.60 1.17
CA ARG A 190 -7.39 -20.60 0.15
C ARG A 190 -6.09 -20.02 0.68
N VAL A 191 -6.15 -18.88 1.38
CA VAL A 191 -4.98 -18.24 1.99
C VAL A 191 -4.28 -19.19 2.95
N ASP A 192 -5.02 -19.85 3.88
CA ASP A 192 -4.45 -20.84 4.82
C ASP A 192 -3.74 -21.98 4.07
N ALA A 193 -4.38 -22.54 3.04
CA ALA A 193 -3.79 -23.62 2.24
C ALA A 193 -2.51 -23.16 1.53
N GLN A 194 -2.53 -22.01 0.88
CA GLN A 194 -1.40 -21.47 0.14
C GLN A 194 -0.23 -21.09 1.07
N HIS A 195 -0.49 -20.51 2.24
CA HIS A 195 0.57 -20.21 3.21
C HIS A 195 1.24 -21.48 3.72
N ARG A 196 0.50 -22.58 3.95
CA ARG A 196 1.07 -23.90 4.31
C ARG A 196 1.95 -24.47 3.20
N GLU A 197 1.53 -24.34 1.95
CA GLU A 197 2.32 -24.80 0.81
C GLU A 197 3.61 -23.99 0.64
N ILE A 198 3.54 -22.66 0.77
CA ILE A 198 4.72 -21.78 0.73
C ILE A 198 5.67 -22.13 1.87
N LEU A 199 5.16 -22.26 3.11
CA LEU A 199 5.97 -22.66 4.27
C LEU A 199 6.68 -23.99 4.00
N ALA A 200 5.97 -25.01 3.52
CA ALA A 200 6.57 -26.31 3.22
C ALA A 200 7.69 -26.23 2.17
N ALA A 201 7.51 -25.41 1.13
CA ALA A 201 8.55 -25.19 0.13
C ALA A 201 9.79 -24.48 0.73
N VAL A 202 9.57 -23.48 1.59
CA VAL A 202 10.65 -22.77 2.31
C VAL A 202 11.38 -23.73 3.25
N GLU A 203 10.68 -24.58 4.01
CA GLU A 203 11.26 -25.60 4.90
C GLU A 203 12.14 -26.57 4.13
N ASN A 204 11.66 -27.06 2.99
CA ASN A 204 12.35 -28.04 2.15
C ASN A 204 13.48 -27.42 1.29
N GLN A 205 13.70 -26.11 1.37
CA GLN A 205 14.67 -25.39 0.53
C GLN A 205 14.38 -25.51 -0.97
N ASP A 206 13.14 -25.71 -1.36
CA ASP A 206 12.73 -25.76 -2.76
C ASP A 206 12.41 -24.33 -3.25
N GLU A 207 13.46 -23.67 -3.77
CA GLU A 207 13.39 -22.28 -4.20
C GLU A 207 12.41 -22.09 -5.36
N ASP A 208 12.47 -22.97 -6.37
CA ASP A 208 11.63 -22.84 -7.57
C ASP A 208 10.15 -23.06 -7.22
N LEU A 209 9.86 -24.01 -6.36
CA LEU A 209 8.51 -24.26 -5.86
C LEU A 209 8.01 -23.08 -5.00
N ALA A 210 8.82 -22.58 -4.08
CA ALA A 210 8.44 -21.44 -3.23
C ALA A 210 8.11 -20.19 -4.06
N VAL A 211 8.91 -19.89 -5.09
CA VAL A 211 8.68 -18.80 -6.04
C VAL A 211 7.37 -19.02 -6.81
N SER A 212 7.16 -20.21 -7.35
CA SER A 212 5.92 -20.51 -8.10
C SER A 212 4.66 -20.42 -7.23
N LEU A 213 4.73 -20.91 -5.99
CA LEU A 213 3.62 -20.83 -5.03
C LEU A 213 3.34 -19.38 -4.60
N MET A 214 4.38 -18.56 -4.37
CA MET A 214 4.20 -17.15 -4.05
C MET A 214 3.58 -16.38 -5.23
N GLN A 215 4.01 -16.65 -6.46
CA GLN A 215 3.38 -16.06 -7.65
C GLN A 215 1.91 -16.41 -7.77
N ALA A 216 1.56 -17.69 -7.57
CA ALA A 216 0.18 -18.15 -7.61
C ALA A 216 -0.67 -17.52 -6.47
N HIS A 217 -0.10 -17.41 -5.26
CA HIS A 217 -0.73 -16.75 -4.12
C HIS A 217 -1.02 -15.28 -4.40
N MET A 218 -0.05 -14.52 -4.90
CA MET A 218 -0.23 -13.09 -5.20
C MET A 218 -1.21 -12.86 -6.35
N ALA A 219 -1.20 -13.72 -7.38
CA ALA A 219 -2.17 -13.67 -8.46
C ALA A 219 -3.59 -13.94 -7.95
N GLN A 220 -3.79 -14.94 -7.08
CA GLN A 220 -5.09 -15.25 -6.48
C GLN A 220 -5.55 -14.12 -5.53
N THR A 221 -4.65 -13.53 -4.75
CA THR A 221 -4.96 -12.36 -3.91
C THR A 221 -5.51 -11.20 -4.74
N ARG A 222 -4.92 -10.94 -5.90
CA ARG A 222 -5.42 -9.94 -6.85
C ARG A 222 -6.84 -10.24 -7.31
N GLU A 223 -7.13 -11.48 -7.70
CA GLU A 223 -8.47 -11.91 -8.11
C GLU A 223 -9.49 -11.77 -6.98
N ASP A 224 -9.14 -12.14 -5.77
CA ASP A 224 -10.01 -12.07 -4.59
C ASP A 224 -10.34 -10.61 -4.22
N ILE A 225 -9.37 -9.71 -4.32
CA ILE A 225 -9.55 -8.26 -4.12
C ILE A 225 -10.48 -7.68 -5.18
N LEU A 226 -10.25 -8.01 -6.45
CA LEU A 226 -11.12 -7.56 -7.56
C LEU A 226 -12.56 -8.06 -7.39
N ALA A 227 -12.73 -9.33 -7.00
CA ALA A 227 -14.05 -9.90 -6.73
C ALA A 227 -14.74 -9.25 -5.53
N ALA A 228 -14.00 -8.92 -4.47
CA ALA A 228 -14.54 -8.19 -3.32
C ALA A 228 -14.99 -6.78 -3.70
N ARG A 229 -14.23 -6.08 -4.55
CA ARG A 229 -14.57 -4.74 -5.06
C ARG A 229 -15.86 -4.74 -5.89
N GLN A 230 -16.03 -5.74 -6.76
CA GLN A 230 -17.25 -5.86 -7.58
C GLN A 230 -18.51 -6.06 -6.74
N ARG A 231 -18.40 -6.68 -5.55
CA ARG A 231 -19.53 -6.87 -4.63
C ARG A 231 -19.99 -5.60 -3.93
N ARG A 232 -19.09 -4.60 -3.76
CA ARG A 232 -19.36 -3.31 -3.09
C ARG A 232 -18.65 -2.16 -3.81
N PRO A 233 -19.16 -1.71 -4.97
CA PRO A 233 -18.48 -0.72 -5.82
C PRO A 233 -18.40 0.69 -5.19
N ASP A 234 -19.31 1.04 -4.27
CA ASP A 234 -19.47 2.42 -3.78
C ASP A 234 -18.58 2.77 -2.57
N GLU A 235 -17.87 1.82 -2.01
CA GLU A 235 -16.96 2.07 -0.87
C GLU A 235 -15.54 2.39 -1.37
N VAL A 236 -15.30 3.64 -1.77
CA VAL A 236 -13.94 4.15 -1.96
C VAL A 236 -13.24 4.21 -0.60
N SER A 237 -12.02 3.67 -0.48
CA SER A 237 -11.21 3.82 0.74
C SER A 237 -11.01 5.30 1.05
N GLU A 238 -11.72 5.82 2.08
CA GLU A 238 -11.52 7.19 2.60
C GLU A 238 -10.19 7.36 3.37
N ASN A 239 -9.32 6.37 3.36
CA ASN A 239 -8.06 6.37 4.09
C ASN A 239 -6.97 7.16 3.35
N LEU A 240 -7.09 8.48 3.43
CA LEU A 240 -6.01 9.42 3.16
C LEU A 240 -5.77 10.33 4.35
#